data_6c10b17be3eb3ededd9a7218f5b51e1b
#
_entry.id   6c10b17be3eb3ededd9a7218f5b51e1b
#
_cell.length_a   1.000
_cell.length_b   1.000
_cell.length_c   1.000
_cell.angle_alpha   90.00
_cell.angle_beta   90.00
_cell.angle_gamma   90.00
#
_symmetry.space_group_name_H-M   'P 1'
#
loop_
_entity.id
_entity.type
_entity.pdbx_description
1 polymer ?
#
loop_
_entity_poly.entity_id
_entity_poly.type
_entity_poly.pdbx_seq_one_letter_code
_entity_poly.pdbx_strand_id
1 'polypeptide(L)'
;MGTWLDVLYLWNTERKMKKTTEFEPVTMDRQLGRTLLVLLLCRIGNGACPYKCQCFTELQVLCADERMSTLPRVSTQVREVIIMTSSLAYLFSHSLMESPQLTKLIFLNNALRSIHLSSFEHLTELQELEISGNPLLDHLYLGTFSKQEKLTKLLLNYNSLKTILPGLFDPLTQLEVLQMKSNVLSDLPPFLFRNLSSLRVLDLSQNRIQEVTGETFSGLASLEILKLGNNLIVNLTSDTFRNTSQLTELHLEWNGIAQLDDGVFSALANLSVLNLRGNRLTAFTDKVFGGEPTNLQELNLKGNRLTELSLESLSSLTDLTLSNNQLSSLTENLFRNLTYLESLDLSDNQLTSLPEGIFKDLLSIEAINLHNNTLTELDSKLFQDQILLKRLYLSDNQLEMLRLGLFDHFILRPTVRLHGNPWRCECQLWYLHDWLMQNLQHVELSDLVACERPDSLRKRTLVSISRDQLVCHRIPEPNSCSLQMSNGTVVVRCSVEKCSPLTVKVQFQEENEAPALSDIPSSSLNVFASKPLTASLGGLD
;
A
#
# COMPACT_ATOMS: atom_id res chain seq x y z
N MET A 1 12.35 -13.99 -16.23
CA MET A 1 11.62 -14.40 -17.47
C MET A 1 10.20 -14.71 -17.04
N GLY A 2 9.30 -13.71 -17.15
CA GLY A 2 7.86 -13.90 -16.91
C GLY A 2 7.34 -14.94 -17.89
N THR A 3 6.73 -15.96 -17.37
CA THR A 3 6.29 -17.09 -18.17
C THR A 3 5.09 -16.69 -19.03
N TRP A 4 5.03 -17.15 -20.27
CA TRP A 4 3.94 -16.97 -21.25
C TRP A 4 2.54 -17.31 -20.69
N LEU A 5 2.47 -18.00 -19.58
CA LEU A 5 1.27 -18.36 -18.84
C LEU A 5 0.53 -17.18 -18.22
N ASP A 6 1.24 -16.12 -17.80
CA ASP A 6 0.63 -14.93 -17.23
C ASP A 6 -0.18 -14.14 -18.28
N VAL A 7 0.26 -14.17 -19.55
CA VAL A 7 -0.40 -13.48 -20.66
C VAL A 7 -1.71 -14.20 -21.07
N LEU A 8 -1.73 -15.53 -21.06
CA LEU A 8 -2.93 -16.32 -21.39
C LEU A 8 -3.98 -16.27 -20.26
N TYR A 9 -3.53 -16.12 -19.02
CA TYR A 9 -4.41 -15.98 -17.85
C TYR A 9 -5.17 -14.64 -17.88
N LEU A 10 -4.52 -13.55 -18.25
CA LEU A 10 -5.14 -12.23 -18.43
C LEU A 10 -6.19 -12.24 -19.55
N TRP A 11 -5.96 -12.97 -20.63
CA TRP A 11 -6.89 -13.01 -21.76
C TRP A 11 -8.23 -13.69 -21.45
N ASN A 12 -8.20 -14.72 -20.59
CA ASN A 12 -9.41 -15.49 -20.22
C ASN A 12 -10.23 -14.79 -19.11
N THR A 13 -9.60 -14.00 -18.24
CA THR A 13 -10.28 -13.18 -17.22
C THR A 13 -11.01 -11.99 -17.83
N GLU A 14 -10.49 -11.37 -18.89
CA GLU A 14 -11.16 -10.25 -19.58
C GLU A 14 -12.46 -10.69 -20.28
N ARG A 15 -12.55 -11.91 -20.80
CA ARG A 15 -13.80 -12.42 -21.41
C ARG A 15 -14.96 -12.60 -20.42
N LYS A 16 -14.67 -12.84 -19.14
CA LYS A 16 -15.69 -12.97 -18.08
C LYS A 16 -16.14 -11.63 -17.51
N MET A 17 -15.31 -10.57 -17.60
CA MET A 17 -15.62 -9.25 -17.05
C MET A 17 -16.36 -8.31 -18.01
N LYS A 18 -16.52 -8.66 -19.30
CA LYS A 18 -17.22 -7.82 -20.29
C LYS A 18 -18.75 -7.78 -20.16
N LYS A 19 -19.32 -8.17 -19.04
CA LYS A 19 -20.77 -8.04 -18.80
C LYS A 19 -21.17 -6.92 -17.84
N THR A 20 -20.25 -6.17 -17.26
CA THR A 20 -20.60 -4.98 -16.48
C THR A 20 -19.49 -3.93 -16.56
N THR A 21 -19.85 -2.73 -16.99
CA THR A 21 -19.17 -1.44 -17.04
C THR A 21 -18.37 -1.11 -18.31
N GLU A 22 -18.82 -0.01 -18.94
CA GLU A 22 -18.16 0.71 -20.03
C GLU A 22 -16.81 1.26 -19.57
N PHE A 23 -15.74 0.85 -20.26
CA PHE A 23 -14.44 1.53 -20.26
C PHE A 23 -13.90 1.55 -21.71
N GLU A 24 -13.32 2.69 -22.10
CA GLU A 24 -12.79 2.95 -23.43
C GLU A 24 -11.69 1.95 -23.84
N PRO A 25 -11.60 1.62 -25.16
CA PRO A 25 -10.66 0.61 -25.65
C PRO A 25 -9.23 1.16 -25.71
N VAL A 26 -8.33 0.59 -24.91
CA VAL A 26 -6.89 0.72 -25.13
C VAL A 26 -6.54 0.00 -26.43
N THR A 27 -6.02 0.74 -27.41
CA THR A 27 -5.56 0.21 -28.70
C THR A 27 -4.38 -0.73 -28.51
N MET A 28 -4.60 -2.02 -28.63
CA MET A 28 -3.56 -3.05 -28.63
C MET A 28 -2.72 -2.95 -29.91
N ASP A 29 -1.41 -2.83 -29.78
CA ASP A 29 -0.46 -2.71 -30.87
C ASP A 29 -0.58 -3.87 -31.86
N ARG A 30 -0.83 -3.53 -33.14
CA ARG A 30 -1.01 -4.49 -34.25
C ARG A 30 0.24 -5.37 -34.51
N GLN A 31 1.38 -5.02 -33.95
CA GLN A 31 2.60 -5.83 -34.08
C GLN A 31 2.60 -7.06 -33.18
N LEU A 32 2.03 -6.98 -31.94
CA LEU A 32 1.93 -8.14 -31.05
C LEU A 32 1.00 -9.22 -31.62
N GLY A 33 -0.12 -8.80 -32.23
CA GLY A 33 -1.06 -9.73 -32.88
C GLY A 33 -0.47 -10.44 -34.10
N ARG A 34 0.44 -9.80 -34.84
CA ARG A 34 1.12 -10.41 -36.00
C ARG A 34 2.23 -11.39 -35.58
N THR A 35 2.96 -11.12 -34.49
CA THR A 35 3.96 -12.03 -33.95
C THR A 35 3.33 -13.31 -33.38
N LEU A 36 2.17 -13.18 -32.73
CA LEU A 36 1.40 -14.37 -32.27
C LEU A 36 0.87 -15.20 -33.47
N LEU A 37 0.41 -14.55 -34.53
CA LEU A 37 -0.09 -15.24 -35.73
C LEU A 37 1.04 -15.93 -36.52
N VAL A 38 2.24 -15.38 -36.54
CA VAL A 38 3.42 -15.99 -37.22
C VAL A 38 3.94 -17.18 -36.42
N LEU A 39 3.88 -17.16 -35.07
CA LEU A 39 4.23 -18.32 -34.24
C LEU A 39 3.22 -19.47 -34.37
N LEU A 40 1.97 -19.17 -34.72
CA LEU A 40 0.91 -20.19 -35.00
C LEU A 40 1.07 -20.88 -36.36
N LEU A 41 1.93 -20.38 -37.26
CA LEU A 41 2.10 -20.90 -38.62
C LEU A 41 3.41 -21.68 -38.85
N CYS A 42 4.32 -21.75 -37.88
CA CYS A 42 5.53 -22.56 -38.01
C CYS A 42 5.23 -24.05 -37.78
N ARG A 43 4.93 -24.78 -38.85
CA ARG A 43 5.05 -26.24 -38.89
C ARG A 43 6.53 -26.61 -39.05
N ILE A 44 7.17 -27.04 -37.98
CA ILE A 44 8.51 -27.61 -38.06
C ILE A 44 8.46 -29.01 -37.41
N GLY A 45 8.78 -30.02 -38.19
CA GLY A 45 9.10 -31.37 -37.72
C GLY A 45 8.27 -32.50 -38.33
N ASN A 46 8.96 -33.45 -38.95
CA ASN A 46 8.40 -34.68 -39.57
C ASN A 46 8.01 -35.78 -38.55
N GLY A 47 7.74 -35.45 -37.30
CA GLY A 47 7.08 -36.34 -36.35
C GLY A 47 5.57 -36.11 -36.42
N ALA A 48 4.75 -37.17 -36.53
CA ALA A 48 3.30 -37.05 -36.55
C ALA A 48 2.82 -36.46 -35.20
N CYS A 49 2.56 -35.13 -35.19
CA CYS A 49 1.98 -34.48 -34.04
C CYS A 49 0.60 -35.05 -33.74
N PRO A 50 0.25 -35.29 -32.47
CA PRO A 50 -1.05 -35.86 -32.13
C PRO A 50 -2.20 -34.96 -32.68
N TYR A 51 -3.28 -35.61 -33.09
CA TYR A 51 -4.46 -34.91 -33.58
C TYR A 51 -4.97 -33.90 -32.56
N LYS A 52 -5.28 -32.68 -33.01
CA LYS A 52 -5.71 -31.53 -32.18
C LYS A 52 -4.63 -30.94 -31.29
N CYS A 53 -3.36 -31.27 -31.50
CA CYS A 53 -2.24 -30.72 -30.78
C CYS A 53 -1.31 -29.94 -31.73
N GLN A 54 -0.47 -29.13 -31.16
CA GLN A 54 0.63 -28.41 -31.84
C GLN A 54 1.96 -28.85 -31.24
N CYS A 55 2.92 -29.21 -32.06
CA CYS A 55 4.26 -29.54 -31.65
C CYS A 55 5.19 -28.38 -31.98
N PHE A 56 5.68 -27.70 -30.95
CA PHE A 56 6.61 -26.59 -31.14
C PHE A 56 8.03 -27.09 -31.39
N THR A 57 8.38 -28.20 -30.74
CA THR A 57 9.63 -28.93 -30.95
C THR A 57 9.33 -30.44 -30.91
N GLU A 58 10.33 -31.27 -31.16
CA GLU A 58 10.20 -32.73 -30.98
C GLU A 58 9.95 -33.13 -29.51
N LEU A 59 10.25 -32.20 -28.55
CA LEU A 59 10.17 -32.43 -27.12
C LEU A 59 8.91 -31.83 -26.46
N GLN A 60 8.20 -30.92 -27.14
CA GLN A 60 7.11 -30.14 -26.56
C GLN A 60 5.83 -30.24 -27.37
N VAL A 61 4.74 -30.59 -26.70
CA VAL A 61 3.40 -30.75 -27.28
C VAL A 61 2.39 -29.90 -26.51
N LEU A 62 1.64 -29.08 -27.20
CA LEU A 62 0.50 -28.30 -26.69
C LEU A 62 -0.80 -28.82 -27.31
N CYS A 63 -1.76 -29.17 -26.47
CA CYS A 63 -3.10 -29.59 -26.89
C CYS A 63 -4.16 -28.66 -26.32
N ALA A 64 -4.88 -27.95 -27.18
CA ALA A 64 -5.89 -26.95 -26.82
C ALA A 64 -7.16 -27.14 -27.66
N ASP A 65 -8.03 -28.05 -27.25
CA ASP A 65 -9.31 -28.33 -27.94
C ASP A 65 -10.43 -28.60 -26.93
N GLU A 66 -11.45 -27.75 -26.92
CA GLU A 66 -12.62 -27.88 -26.03
C GLU A 66 -13.36 -29.23 -26.16
N ARG A 67 -13.19 -29.93 -27.27
CA ARG A 67 -13.82 -31.25 -27.52
C ARG A 67 -12.90 -32.41 -27.17
N MET A 68 -11.71 -32.16 -26.66
CA MET A 68 -10.76 -33.21 -26.26
C MET A 68 -11.16 -33.77 -24.89
N SER A 69 -11.65 -34.98 -24.85
CA SER A 69 -12.07 -35.67 -23.62
C SER A 69 -11.12 -36.78 -23.16
N THR A 70 -10.09 -37.09 -23.96
CA THR A 70 -9.06 -38.11 -23.67
C THR A 70 -7.68 -37.56 -23.95
N LEU A 71 -6.66 -38.06 -23.24
CA LEU A 71 -5.28 -37.68 -23.47
C LEU A 71 -4.79 -38.17 -24.85
N PRO A 72 -4.04 -37.35 -25.59
CA PRO A 72 -3.42 -37.74 -26.84
C PRO A 72 -2.22 -38.65 -26.56
N ARG A 73 -1.97 -39.60 -27.45
CA ARG A 73 -0.73 -40.37 -27.43
C ARG A 73 0.40 -39.54 -27.97
N VAL A 74 1.47 -39.37 -27.21
CA VAL A 74 2.63 -38.59 -27.58
C VAL A 74 3.84 -39.50 -27.86
N SER A 75 4.76 -39.00 -28.70
CA SER A 75 6.02 -39.73 -29.00
C SER A 75 6.87 -39.93 -27.74
N THR A 76 7.63 -40.98 -27.67
CA THR A 76 8.59 -41.29 -26.59
C THR A 76 9.72 -40.29 -26.45
N GLN A 77 9.87 -39.35 -27.42
CA GLN A 77 10.85 -38.26 -27.34
C GLN A 77 10.31 -37.06 -26.58
N VAL A 78 8.99 -36.90 -26.49
CA VAL A 78 8.33 -35.77 -25.84
C VAL A 78 8.67 -35.74 -24.36
N ARG A 79 9.07 -34.57 -23.86
CA ARG A 79 9.40 -34.30 -22.45
C ARG A 79 8.37 -33.42 -21.77
N GLU A 80 7.71 -32.56 -22.56
CA GLU A 80 6.76 -31.57 -22.04
C GLU A 80 5.42 -31.72 -22.76
N VAL A 81 4.36 -31.85 -21.97
CA VAL A 81 2.97 -31.92 -22.46
C VAL A 81 2.15 -30.83 -21.73
N ILE A 82 1.48 -30.01 -22.52
CA ILE A 82 0.56 -28.99 -22.02
C ILE A 82 -0.83 -29.27 -22.59
N ILE A 83 -1.80 -29.46 -21.71
CA ILE A 83 -3.20 -29.69 -22.06
C ILE A 83 -4.02 -28.54 -21.45
N MET A 84 -4.68 -27.79 -22.31
CA MET A 84 -5.42 -26.62 -21.84
C MET A 84 -6.78 -26.50 -22.53
N THR A 85 -7.72 -25.87 -21.81
CA THR A 85 -9.07 -25.56 -22.32
C THR A 85 -9.77 -26.77 -22.96
N SER A 86 -9.64 -27.97 -22.33
CA SER A 86 -10.22 -29.21 -22.83
C SER A 86 -11.40 -29.69 -21.98
N SER A 87 -12.23 -30.57 -22.52
CA SER A 87 -13.29 -31.27 -21.79
C SER A 87 -12.82 -32.53 -21.04
N LEU A 88 -11.51 -32.66 -20.84
CA LEU A 88 -10.91 -33.76 -20.07
C LEU A 88 -11.41 -33.74 -18.63
N ALA A 89 -12.19 -34.76 -18.24
CA ALA A 89 -12.81 -34.83 -16.92
C ALA A 89 -12.13 -35.80 -15.96
N TYR A 90 -11.46 -36.82 -16.49
CA TYR A 90 -10.88 -37.88 -15.68
C TYR A 90 -9.49 -38.30 -16.17
N LEU A 91 -8.57 -38.47 -15.23
CA LEU A 91 -7.28 -39.12 -15.47
C LEU A 91 -7.33 -40.53 -14.89
N PHE A 92 -7.16 -41.54 -15.72
CA PHE A 92 -7.18 -42.93 -15.34
C PHE A 92 -5.76 -43.48 -15.12
N SER A 93 -5.62 -44.61 -14.43
CA SER A 93 -4.33 -45.22 -14.09
C SER A 93 -3.42 -45.50 -15.30
N HIS A 94 -3.99 -45.75 -16.46
CA HIS A 94 -3.24 -46.08 -17.70
C HIS A 94 -3.07 -44.87 -18.64
N SER A 95 -3.61 -43.73 -18.29
CA SER A 95 -3.68 -42.56 -19.21
C SER A 95 -2.32 -42.05 -19.69
N LEU A 96 -1.26 -42.20 -18.90
CA LEU A 96 0.10 -41.71 -19.17
C LEU A 96 1.17 -42.79 -19.17
N MET A 97 0.76 -44.06 -19.20
CA MET A 97 1.66 -45.23 -19.13
C MET A 97 2.69 -45.28 -20.27
N GLU A 98 2.32 -44.77 -21.45
CA GLU A 98 3.19 -44.76 -22.64
C GLU A 98 4.20 -43.59 -22.69
N SER A 99 4.22 -42.74 -21.65
CA SER A 99 5.03 -41.52 -21.64
C SER A 99 5.89 -41.34 -20.38
N PRO A 100 6.65 -42.36 -19.94
CA PRO A 100 7.41 -42.32 -18.67
C PRO A 100 8.56 -41.30 -18.67
N GLN A 101 8.96 -40.80 -19.82
CA GLN A 101 10.06 -39.84 -20.02
C GLN A 101 9.64 -38.39 -19.79
N LEU A 102 8.38 -38.13 -19.48
CA LEU A 102 7.91 -36.76 -19.25
C LEU A 102 8.59 -36.11 -18.03
N THR A 103 9.12 -34.93 -18.24
CA THR A 103 9.69 -34.09 -17.18
C THR A 103 8.75 -32.96 -16.78
N LYS A 104 7.83 -32.54 -17.70
CA LYS A 104 6.86 -31.49 -17.46
C LYS A 104 5.50 -31.83 -17.99
N LEU A 105 4.48 -31.70 -17.12
CA LEU A 105 3.09 -31.97 -17.45
C LEU A 105 2.17 -30.89 -16.90
N ILE A 106 1.38 -30.26 -17.78
CA ILE A 106 0.50 -29.17 -17.42
C ILE A 106 -0.92 -29.43 -17.85
N PHE A 107 -1.86 -29.34 -16.91
CA PHE A 107 -3.31 -29.33 -17.12
C PHE A 107 -3.87 -27.96 -16.72
N LEU A 108 -4.14 -27.10 -17.69
CA LEU A 108 -4.58 -25.72 -17.44
C LEU A 108 -6.00 -25.48 -17.94
N ASN A 109 -6.90 -25.02 -17.06
CA ASN A 109 -8.28 -24.66 -17.41
C ASN A 109 -9.05 -25.80 -18.12
N ASN A 110 -8.96 -26.99 -17.59
CA ASN A 110 -9.71 -28.14 -18.11
C ASN A 110 -10.97 -28.42 -17.26
N ALA A 111 -11.68 -29.46 -17.59
CA ALA A 111 -12.89 -29.92 -16.87
C ALA A 111 -12.60 -31.03 -15.86
N LEU A 112 -11.36 -31.18 -15.38
CA LEU A 112 -10.95 -32.27 -14.48
C LEU A 112 -11.81 -32.28 -13.22
N ARG A 113 -12.33 -33.51 -12.93
CA ARG A 113 -13.14 -33.80 -11.75
C ARG A 113 -12.41 -34.78 -10.80
N SER A 114 -11.66 -35.73 -11.37
CA SER A 114 -10.96 -36.72 -10.58
C SER A 114 -9.70 -37.22 -11.28
N ILE A 115 -8.68 -37.46 -10.48
CA ILE A 115 -7.40 -38.03 -10.87
C ILE A 115 -7.23 -39.35 -10.11
N HIS A 116 -7.10 -40.44 -10.84
CA HIS A 116 -6.88 -41.73 -10.20
C HIS A 116 -5.52 -41.75 -9.50
N LEU A 117 -5.42 -42.41 -8.34
CA LEU A 117 -4.21 -42.42 -7.52
C LEU A 117 -2.95 -42.92 -8.27
N SER A 118 -3.08 -43.82 -9.26
CA SER A 118 -1.97 -44.31 -10.08
C SER A 118 -1.82 -43.57 -11.43
N SER A 119 -2.47 -42.43 -11.63
CA SER A 119 -2.39 -41.71 -12.92
C SER A 119 -0.97 -41.25 -13.28
N PHE A 120 -0.13 -40.98 -12.30
CA PHE A 120 1.23 -40.54 -12.47
C PHE A 120 2.29 -41.61 -12.12
N GLU A 121 1.88 -42.83 -11.81
CA GLU A 121 2.75 -43.90 -11.31
C GLU A 121 3.99 -44.17 -12.19
N HIS A 122 3.84 -44.02 -13.51
CA HIS A 122 4.93 -44.25 -14.49
C HIS A 122 5.78 -43.03 -14.78
N LEU A 123 5.39 -41.83 -14.29
CA LEU A 123 6.10 -40.56 -14.54
C LEU A 123 7.17 -40.29 -13.48
N THR A 124 8.15 -41.18 -13.38
CA THR A 124 9.24 -41.07 -12.36
C THR A 124 10.26 -39.97 -12.66
N GLU A 125 10.31 -39.48 -13.90
CA GLU A 125 11.20 -38.38 -14.31
C GLU A 125 10.56 -37.01 -14.20
N LEU A 126 9.31 -36.90 -13.71
CA LEU A 126 8.55 -35.67 -13.66
C LEU A 126 9.17 -34.68 -12.67
N GLN A 127 9.49 -33.47 -13.15
CA GLN A 127 10.08 -32.38 -12.41
C GLN A 127 9.08 -31.23 -12.17
N GLU A 128 8.18 -31.00 -13.13
CA GLU A 128 7.14 -29.96 -13.02
C GLU A 128 5.77 -30.54 -13.34
N LEU A 129 4.83 -30.39 -12.40
CA LEU A 129 3.43 -30.77 -12.56
C LEU A 129 2.54 -29.57 -12.23
N GLU A 130 1.69 -29.18 -13.18
CA GLU A 130 0.67 -28.17 -12.96
C GLU A 130 -0.72 -28.74 -13.26
N ILE A 131 -1.63 -28.58 -12.31
CA ILE A 131 -3.04 -28.93 -12.43
C ILE A 131 -3.82 -27.73 -11.92
N SER A 132 -3.99 -26.72 -12.78
CA SER A 132 -4.56 -25.43 -12.41
C SER A 132 -5.79 -25.08 -13.23
N GLY A 133 -6.73 -24.35 -12.62
CA GLY A 133 -7.93 -23.90 -13.32
C GLY A 133 -8.95 -24.99 -13.60
N ASN A 134 -9.05 -26.01 -12.74
CA ASN A 134 -10.02 -27.09 -12.86
C ASN A 134 -11.10 -26.99 -11.76
N PRO A 135 -12.15 -26.19 -11.94
CA PRO A 135 -13.10 -25.82 -10.88
C PRO A 135 -13.95 -27.00 -10.36
N LEU A 136 -13.85 -28.16 -10.98
CA LEU A 136 -14.56 -29.37 -10.58
C LEU A 136 -13.68 -30.38 -9.82
N LEU A 137 -12.36 -30.11 -9.72
CA LEU A 137 -11.41 -30.93 -8.98
C LEU A 137 -11.43 -30.50 -7.51
N ASP A 138 -12.05 -31.30 -6.66
CA ASP A 138 -12.28 -30.99 -5.25
C ASP A 138 -11.46 -31.82 -4.27
N HIS A 139 -10.78 -32.87 -4.73
CA HIS A 139 -9.91 -33.70 -3.90
C HIS A 139 -8.80 -34.40 -4.69
N LEU A 140 -7.75 -34.78 -3.98
CA LEU A 140 -6.66 -35.63 -4.44
C LEU A 140 -6.56 -36.85 -3.51
N TYR A 141 -6.36 -38.04 -4.08
CA TYR A 141 -6.26 -39.27 -3.31
C TYR A 141 -4.86 -39.47 -2.73
N LEU A 142 -4.79 -40.04 -1.53
CA LEU A 142 -3.52 -40.48 -0.96
C LEU A 142 -2.81 -41.45 -1.92
N GLY A 143 -1.52 -41.21 -2.17
CA GLY A 143 -0.73 -41.98 -3.13
C GLY A 143 -0.69 -41.40 -4.54
N THR A 144 -1.47 -40.36 -4.87
CA THR A 144 -1.43 -39.69 -6.19
C THR A 144 -0.01 -39.29 -6.62
N PHE A 145 0.86 -38.92 -5.69
CA PHE A 145 2.25 -38.51 -5.95
C PHE A 145 3.29 -39.54 -5.45
N SER A 146 2.92 -40.80 -5.26
CA SER A 146 3.76 -41.83 -4.61
C SER A 146 5.10 -42.11 -5.30
N LYS A 147 5.28 -41.76 -6.57
CA LYS A 147 6.45 -42.05 -7.39
C LYS A 147 7.15 -40.79 -7.94
N GLN A 148 6.72 -39.61 -7.53
CA GLN A 148 7.22 -38.32 -8.08
C GLN A 148 8.36 -37.75 -7.23
N GLU A 149 9.35 -38.55 -6.88
CA GLU A 149 10.48 -38.17 -6.01
C GLU A 149 11.37 -37.06 -6.59
N LYS A 150 11.35 -36.89 -7.94
CA LYS A 150 12.13 -35.84 -8.65
C LYS A 150 11.33 -34.56 -8.86
N LEU A 151 10.10 -34.48 -8.37
CA LEU A 151 9.26 -33.31 -8.56
C LEU A 151 9.82 -32.12 -7.77
N THR A 152 10.16 -31.04 -8.48
CA THR A 152 10.64 -29.78 -7.89
C THR A 152 9.56 -28.72 -7.84
N LYS A 153 8.53 -28.82 -8.71
CA LYS A 153 7.46 -27.83 -8.79
C LYS A 153 6.10 -28.47 -8.95
N LEU A 154 5.19 -28.17 -8.02
CA LEU A 154 3.80 -28.63 -8.02
C LEU A 154 2.86 -27.43 -7.91
N LEU A 155 2.06 -27.20 -8.97
CA LEU A 155 1.07 -26.12 -9.00
C LEU A 155 -0.34 -26.69 -9.07
N LEU A 156 -1.16 -26.38 -8.07
CA LEU A 156 -2.54 -26.85 -7.89
C LEU A 156 -3.52 -25.66 -7.77
N ASN A 157 -3.21 -24.54 -8.44
CA ASN A 157 -3.94 -23.28 -8.30
C ASN A 157 -5.32 -23.32 -8.96
N TYR A 158 -6.24 -22.49 -8.46
CA TYR A 158 -7.56 -22.27 -9.08
C TYR A 158 -8.38 -23.55 -9.32
N ASN A 159 -8.34 -24.44 -8.35
CA ASN A 159 -9.20 -25.63 -8.30
C ASN A 159 -10.30 -25.45 -7.23
N SER A 160 -10.93 -26.54 -6.80
CA SER A 160 -11.91 -26.53 -5.70
C SER A 160 -11.51 -27.45 -4.56
N LEU A 161 -10.20 -27.63 -4.35
CA LEU A 161 -9.68 -28.53 -3.31
C LEU A 161 -10.17 -28.08 -1.93
N LYS A 162 -10.82 -29.01 -1.20
CA LYS A 162 -11.43 -28.77 0.12
C LYS A 162 -10.51 -29.15 1.26
N THR A 163 -9.84 -30.27 1.09
CA THR A 163 -8.94 -30.85 2.11
C THR A 163 -7.72 -31.48 1.46
N ILE A 164 -6.63 -31.52 2.19
CA ILE A 164 -5.41 -32.25 1.80
C ILE A 164 -5.17 -33.36 2.83
N LEU A 165 -4.99 -34.57 2.38
CA LEU A 165 -4.78 -35.70 3.26
C LEU A 165 -3.35 -35.73 3.80
N PRO A 166 -3.13 -35.98 5.11
CA PRO A 166 -1.80 -36.20 5.66
C PRO A 166 -1.03 -37.26 4.88
N GLY A 167 0.24 -37.02 4.56
CA GLY A 167 1.08 -37.93 3.79
C GLY A 167 0.96 -37.81 2.26
N LEU A 168 0.06 -36.97 1.73
CA LEU A 168 -0.07 -36.79 0.28
C LEU A 168 1.23 -36.28 -0.36
N PHE A 169 1.97 -35.40 0.32
CA PHE A 169 3.20 -34.82 -0.17
C PHE A 169 4.47 -35.49 0.36
N ASP A 170 4.36 -36.51 1.20
CA ASP A 170 5.52 -37.19 1.83
C ASP A 170 6.59 -37.68 0.85
N PRO A 171 6.24 -38.15 -0.37
CA PRO A 171 7.25 -38.59 -1.36
C PRO A 171 8.02 -37.45 -2.04
N LEU A 172 7.53 -36.20 -1.96
CA LEU A 172 8.03 -35.07 -2.74
C LEU A 172 9.23 -34.38 -2.07
N THR A 173 10.26 -35.14 -1.71
CA THR A 173 11.39 -34.66 -0.91
C THR A 173 12.26 -33.60 -1.60
N GLN A 174 12.20 -33.49 -2.94
CA GLN A 174 12.93 -32.49 -3.75
C GLN A 174 12.07 -31.31 -4.12
N LEU A 175 10.83 -31.21 -3.62
CA LEU A 175 9.92 -30.15 -3.98
C LEU A 175 10.43 -28.79 -3.47
N GLU A 176 10.60 -27.84 -4.39
CA GLU A 176 11.04 -26.46 -4.11
C GLU A 176 9.86 -25.47 -4.12
N VAL A 177 8.86 -25.71 -4.98
CA VAL A 177 7.71 -24.82 -5.15
C VAL A 177 6.40 -25.60 -5.05
N LEU A 178 5.57 -25.22 -4.08
CA LEU A 178 4.20 -25.73 -3.92
C LEU A 178 3.23 -24.55 -3.93
N GLN A 179 2.29 -24.55 -4.88
CA GLN A 179 1.24 -23.54 -4.93
C GLN A 179 -0.14 -24.19 -4.94
N MET A 180 -0.99 -23.76 -4.03
CA MET A 180 -2.40 -24.18 -3.91
C MET A 180 -3.32 -22.95 -3.78
N LYS A 181 -2.93 -21.85 -4.42
CA LYS A 181 -3.67 -20.59 -4.42
C LYS A 181 -5.07 -20.75 -5.02
N SER A 182 -6.03 -19.98 -4.51
CA SER A 182 -7.42 -19.95 -5.03
C SER A 182 -8.08 -21.32 -5.06
N ASN A 183 -8.06 -22.00 -3.93
CA ASN A 183 -8.83 -23.20 -3.63
C ASN A 183 -9.87 -22.90 -2.54
N VAL A 184 -10.42 -23.92 -1.91
CA VAL A 184 -11.39 -23.77 -0.81
C VAL A 184 -10.94 -24.51 0.46
N LEU A 185 -9.62 -24.60 0.68
CA LEU A 185 -9.03 -25.23 1.85
C LEU A 185 -9.44 -24.47 3.12
N SER A 186 -10.04 -25.16 4.09
CA SER A 186 -10.47 -24.60 5.38
C SER A 186 -9.47 -24.82 6.49
N ASP A 187 -8.73 -25.92 6.41
CA ASP A 187 -7.75 -26.31 7.41
C ASP A 187 -6.55 -27.01 6.77
N LEU A 188 -5.45 -27.03 7.51
CA LEU A 188 -4.22 -27.71 7.15
C LEU A 188 -3.88 -28.71 8.27
N PRO A 189 -3.86 -30.01 7.97
CA PRO A 189 -3.50 -31.02 8.97
C PRO A 189 -2.11 -30.77 9.56
N PRO A 190 -1.88 -31.08 10.86
CA PRO A 190 -0.55 -31.06 11.45
C PRO A 190 0.42 -31.93 10.66
N PHE A 191 1.68 -31.51 10.58
CA PHE A 191 2.76 -32.22 9.89
C PHE A 191 2.51 -32.52 8.41
N LEU A 192 1.60 -31.76 7.75
CA LEU A 192 1.28 -31.94 6.32
C LEU A 192 2.51 -31.82 5.42
N PHE A 193 3.45 -30.95 5.77
CA PHE A 193 4.63 -30.63 4.97
C PHE A 193 5.94 -31.22 5.56
N ARG A 194 5.86 -32.18 6.48
CA ARG A 194 6.99 -32.68 7.30
C ARG A 194 8.23 -33.14 6.50
N ASN A 195 8.04 -33.66 5.28
CA ASN A 195 9.12 -34.19 4.44
C ASN A 195 9.58 -33.20 3.35
N LEU A 196 9.03 -31.98 3.30
CA LEU A 196 9.32 -30.99 2.27
C LEU A 196 10.50 -30.08 2.69
N SER A 197 11.62 -30.68 3.08
CA SER A 197 12.79 -29.94 3.58
C SER A 197 13.47 -29.05 2.52
N SER A 198 13.23 -29.30 1.23
CA SER A 198 13.75 -28.52 0.10
C SER A 198 12.79 -27.38 -0.32
N LEU A 199 11.60 -27.27 0.29
CA LEU A 199 10.59 -26.31 -0.13
C LEU A 199 11.02 -24.88 0.19
N ARG A 200 11.04 -24.04 -0.85
CA ARG A 200 11.40 -22.63 -0.78
C ARG A 200 10.19 -21.69 -0.90
N VAL A 201 9.20 -22.10 -1.69
CA VAL A 201 7.99 -21.28 -1.92
C VAL A 201 6.75 -22.08 -1.62
N LEU A 202 5.93 -21.59 -0.68
CA LEU A 202 4.60 -22.13 -0.37
C LEU A 202 3.54 -21.04 -0.55
N ASP A 203 2.64 -21.23 -1.53
CA ASP A 203 1.53 -20.31 -1.76
C ASP A 203 0.18 -20.99 -1.45
N LEU A 204 -0.44 -20.56 -0.37
CA LEU A 204 -1.74 -20.97 0.14
C LEU A 204 -2.76 -19.81 0.09
N SER A 205 -2.44 -18.73 -0.62
CA SER A 205 -3.28 -17.54 -0.68
C SER A 205 -4.65 -17.81 -1.33
N GLN A 206 -5.62 -16.97 -1.00
CA GLN A 206 -6.99 -17.06 -1.54
C GLN A 206 -7.64 -18.43 -1.26
N ASN A 207 -7.60 -18.86 0.01
CA ASN A 207 -8.28 -20.04 0.53
C ASN A 207 -9.26 -19.65 1.65
N ARG A 208 -9.64 -20.59 2.50
CA ARG A 208 -10.53 -20.37 3.65
C ARG A 208 -9.88 -20.82 4.96
N ILE A 209 -8.55 -20.82 5.03
CA ILE A 209 -7.77 -21.29 6.18
C ILE A 209 -8.07 -20.39 7.37
N GLN A 210 -8.47 -21.01 8.49
CA GLN A 210 -8.86 -20.29 9.70
C GLN A 210 -7.75 -20.28 10.75
N GLU A 211 -6.92 -21.33 10.78
CA GLU A 211 -5.87 -21.51 11.77
C GLU A 211 -4.59 -22.08 11.15
N VAL A 212 -3.45 -21.62 11.65
CA VAL A 212 -2.12 -22.17 11.35
C VAL A 212 -1.32 -22.24 12.66
N THR A 213 -0.57 -23.32 12.85
CA THR A 213 0.23 -23.56 14.05
C THR A 213 1.67 -23.90 13.70
N GLY A 214 2.57 -23.98 14.69
CA GLY A 214 3.94 -24.43 14.48
C GLY A 214 4.05 -25.86 13.92
N GLU A 215 3.06 -26.71 14.19
CA GLU A 215 2.98 -28.08 13.63
C GLU A 215 2.60 -28.06 12.15
N THR A 216 1.81 -27.08 11.70
CA THR A 216 1.43 -26.89 10.29
C THR A 216 2.65 -26.74 9.40
N PHE A 217 3.64 -25.94 9.84
CA PHE A 217 4.86 -25.64 9.08
C PHE A 217 6.06 -26.51 9.46
N SER A 218 5.84 -27.58 10.21
CA SER A 218 6.90 -28.53 10.57
C SER A 218 7.52 -29.16 9.33
N GLY A 219 8.85 -29.21 9.26
CA GLY A 219 9.61 -29.76 8.12
C GLY A 219 10.04 -28.74 7.07
N LEU A 220 9.56 -27.50 7.11
CA LEU A 220 9.82 -26.47 6.11
C LEU A 220 11.11 -25.66 6.42
N ALA A 221 12.23 -26.37 6.64
CA ALA A 221 13.48 -25.76 7.08
C ALA A 221 14.13 -24.81 6.05
N SER A 222 13.82 -24.96 4.76
CA SER A 222 14.37 -24.13 3.66
C SER A 222 13.37 -23.10 3.13
N LEU A 223 12.21 -22.90 3.80
CA LEU A 223 11.15 -22.04 3.30
C LEU A 223 11.58 -20.57 3.30
N GLU A 224 11.56 -19.95 2.14
CA GLU A 224 11.92 -18.55 1.92
C GLU A 224 10.71 -17.64 1.77
N ILE A 225 9.66 -18.12 1.06
CA ILE A 225 8.46 -17.32 0.76
C ILE A 225 7.22 -18.08 1.20
N LEU A 226 6.45 -17.48 2.11
CA LEU A 226 5.17 -18.01 2.57
C LEU A 226 4.03 -17.03 2.26
N LYS A 227 3.06 -17.47 1.46
CA LYS A 227 1.88 -16.67 1.10
C LYS A 227 0.62 -17.28 1.70
N LEU A 228 0.02 -16.56 2.64
CA LEU A 228 -1.22 -16.88 3.35
C LEU A 228 -2.29 -15.79 3.16
N GLY A 229 -2.07 -14.85 2.26
CA GLY A 229 -2.97 -13.72 2.02
C GLY A 229 -4.37 -14.15 1.55
N ASN A 230 -5.40 -13.35 1.87
CA ASN A 230 -6.80 -13.65 1.50
C ASN A 230 -7.28 -15.00 2.05
N ASN A 231 -7.12 -15.19 3.36
CA ASN A 231 -7.64 -16.33 4.12
C ASN A 231 -8.55 -15.83 5.27
N LEU A 232 -8.85 -16.69 6.23
CA LEU A 232 -9.71 -16.38 7.38
C LEU A 232 -8.95 -16.46 8.71
N ILE A 233 -7.62 -16.30 8.69
CA ILE A 233 -6.76 -16.40 9.86
C ILE A 233 -7.06 -15.24 10.80
N VAL A 234 -7.32 -15.54 12.08
CA VAL A 234 -7.62 -14.52 13.10
C VAL A 234 -6.56 -14.43 14.18
N ASN A 235 -5.88 -15.53 14.47
CA ASN A 235 -4.87 -15.61 15.53
C ASN A 235 -3.57 -16.22 14.99
N LEU A 236 -2.45 -15.69 15.47
CA LEU A 236 -1.10 -16.23 15.31
C LEU A 236 -0.45 -16.28 16.68
N THR A 237 0.10 -17.42 17.02
CA THR A 237 0.78 -17.65 18.30
C THR A 237 2.30 -17.52 18.17
N SER A 238 3.02 -17.32 19.26
CA SER A 238 4.47 -17.14 19.25
C SER A 238 5.25 -18.34 18.70
N ASP A 239 4.65 -19.52 18.63
CA ASP A 239 5.26 -20.73 18.05
C ASP A 239 4.89 -21.01 16.57
N THR A 240 3.99 -20.20 16.00
CA THR A 240 3.47 -20.43 14.63
C THR A 240 4.58 -20.58 13.60
N PHE A 241 5.60 -19.74 13.64
CA PHE A 241 6.68 -19.71 12.65
C PHE A 241 8.01 -20.31 13.13
N ARG A 242 8.04 -21.01 14.27
CA ARG A 242 9.29 -21.54 14.88
C ARG A 242 10.11 -22.45 13.97
N ASN A 243 9.48 -23.09 12.98
CA ASN A 243 10.11 -24.05 12.08
C ASN A 243 10.50 -23.47 10.71
N THR A 244 10.34 -22.15 10.51
CA THR A 244 10.55 -21.49 9.21
C THR A 244 11.59 -20.36 9.28
N SER A 245 12.72 -20.62 9.93
CA SER A 245 13.77 -19.63 10.23
C SER A 245 14.46 -19.03 9.00
N GLN A 246 14.31 -19.61 7.81
CA GLN A 246 14.87 -19.13 6.56
C GLN A 246 13.92 -18.18 5.81
N LEU A 247 12.75 -17.87 6.39
CA LEU A 247 11.74 -17.04 5.75
C LEU A 247 12.27 -15.63 5.51
N THR A 248 12.19 -15.18 4.25
CA THR A 248 12.53 -13.83 3.80
C THR A 248 11.29 -13.01 3.49
N GLU A 249 10.20 -13.66 3.03
CA GLU A 249 8.94 -12.99 2.70
C GLU A 249 7.75 -13.69 3.36
N LEU A 250 6.94 -12.93 4.11
CA LEU A 250 5.71 -13.40 4.75
C LEU A 250 4.52 -12.52 4.35
N HIS A 251 3.56 -13.10 3.66
CA HIS A 251 2.36 -12.44 3.20
C HIS A 251 1.14 -12.93 3.97
N LEU A 252 0.54 -12.06 4.76
CA LEU A 252 -0.63 -12.29 5.62
C LEU A 252 -1.78 -11.30 5.32
N GLU A 253 -1.71 -10.62 4.17
CA GLU A 253 -2.69 -9.61 3.80
C GLU A 253 -4.11 -10.16 3.66
N TRP A 254 -5.11 -9.33 3.95
CA TRP A 254 -6.53 -9.65 3.82
C TRP A 254 -6.95 -10.89 4.62
N ASN A 255 -6.56 -10.92 5.89
CA ASN A 255 -7.00 -11.89 6.89
C ASN A 255 -7.87 -11.20 7.96
N GLY A 256 -8.13 -11.89 9.06
CA GLY A 256 -8.91 -11.37 10.20
C GLY A 256 -8.07 -11.03 11.43
N ILE A 257 -6.75 -10.89 11.30
CA ILE A 257 -5.80 -10.75 12.42
C ILE A 257 -6.07 -9.44 13.15
N ALA A 258 -6.47 -9.53 14.43
CA ALA A 258 -6.77 -8.37 15.26
C ALA A 258 -5.65 -8.05 16.26
N GLN A 259 -4.85 -9.05 16.63
CA GLN A 259 -3.73 -8.94 17.58
C GLN A 259 -2.59 -9.86 17.13
N LEU A 260 -1.39 -9.50 17.53
CA LEU A 260 -0.17 -10.28 17.34
C LEU A 260 0.46 -10.49 18.70
N ASP A 261 0.82 -11.72 19.03
CA ASP A 261 1.52 -12.05 20.26
C ASP A 261 2.95 -11.51 20.24
N ASP A 262 3.46 -11.13 21.40
CA ASP A 262 4.89 -10.80 21.57
C ASP A 262 5.74 -12.00 21.10
N GLY A 263 6.75 -11.74 20.27
CA GLY A 263 7.65 -12.77 19.75
C GLY A 263 7.07 -13.65 18.64
N VAL A 264 5.88 -13.37 18.08
CA VAL A 264 5.30 -14.20 17.01
C VAL A 264 6.21 -14.34 15.79
N PHE A 265 7.04 -13.35 15.50
CA PHE A 265 8.02 -13.36 14.40
C PHE A 265 9.48 -13.50 14.89
N SER A 266 9.71 -13.83 16.18
CA SER A 266 11.07 -13.88 16.77
C SER A 266 11.98 -14.94 16.13
N ALA A 267 11.41 -16.02 15.57
CA ALA A 267 12.17 -17.05 14.86
C ALA A 267 12.61 -16.62 13.45
N LEU A 268 12.10 -15.50 12.91
CA LEU A 268 12.25 -15.09 11.51
C LEU A 268 13.40 -14.08 11.34
N ALA A 269 14.63 -14.47 11.72
CA ALA A 269 15.79 -13.58 11.69
C ALA A 269 16.14 -13.05 10.28
N ASN A 270 15.75 -13.77 9.23
CA ASN A 270 16.02 -13.40 7.83
C ASN A 270 14.86 -12.64 7.17
N LEU A 271 13.77 -12.35 7.89
CA LEU A 271 12.59 -11.72 7.32
C LEU A 271 12.92 -10.30 6.80
N SER A 272 12.71 -10.08 5.51
CA SER A 272 12.89 -8.80 4.84
C SER A 272 11.57 -8.14 4.44
N VAL A 273 10.54 -8.92 4.14
CA VAL A 273 9.22 -8.43 3.73
C VAL A 273 8.12 -9.00 4.62
N LEU A 274 7.37 -8.12 5.30
CA LEU A 274 6.18 -8.48 6.07
C LEU A 274 4.96 -7.71 5.57
N ASN A 275 4.00 -8.42 5.00
CA ASN A 275 2.76 -7.84 4.51
C ASN A 275 1.57 -8.24 5.40
N LEU A 276 1.05 -7.28 6.16
CA LEU A 276 -0.10 -7.39 7.06
C LEU A 276 -1.29 -6.51 6.59
N ARG A 277 -1.27 -6.06 5.32
CA ARG A 277 -2.31 -5.21 4.74
C ARG A 277 -3.71 -5.80 4.92
N GLY A 278 -4.71 -4.94 5.18
CA GLY A 278 -6.12 -5.34 5.16
C GLY A 278 -6.54 -6.29 6.29
N ASN A 279 -5.86 -6.22 7.43
CA ASN A 279 -6.21 -6.94 8.65
C ASN A 279 -7.05 -6.06 9.61
N ARG A 280 -7.13 -6.42 10.88
CA ARG A 280 -7.92 -5.72 11.90
C ARG A 280 -7.07 -5.24 13.08
N LEU A 281 -5.75 -5.08 12.88
CA LEU A 281 -4.81 -4.68 13.92
C LEU A 281 -5.17 -3.29 14.46
N THR A 282 -5.25 -3.16 15.78
CA THR A 282 -5.46 -1.88 16.47
C THR A 282 -4.17 -1.26 16.97
N ALA A 283 -3.16 -2.08 17.23
CA ALA A 283 -1.79 -1.67 17.59
C ALA A 283 -0.78 -2.54 16.85
N PHE A 284 0.41 -1.99 16.63
CA PHE A 284 1.58 -2.73 16.16
C PHE A 284 2.80 -2.31 16.96
N THR A 285 3.48 -3.29 17.54
CA THR A 285 4.70 -3.06 18.31
C THR A 285 5.80 -3.97 17.81
N ASP A 286 7.03 -3.50 17.83
CA ASP A 286 8.22 -4.27 17.46
C ASP A 286 8.53 -5.44 18.41
N LYS A 287 7.83 -5.54 19.55
CA LYS A 287 7.85 -6.73 20.44
C LYS A 287 7.44 -8.01 19.74
N VAL A 288 6.68 -7.93 18.63
CA VAL A 288 6.34 -9.10 17.80
C VAL A 288 7.58 -9.82 17.26
N PHE A 289 8.73 -9.14 17.19
CA PHE A 289 10.03 -9.71 16.80
C PHE A 289 10.89 -10.16 18.00
N GLY A 290 10.37 -10.10 19.24
CA GLY A 290 11.08 -10.52 20.45
C GLY A 290 12.06 -9.50 21.02
N GLY A 291 12.08 -8.25 20.50
CA GLY A 291 12.92 -7.16 20.99
C GLY A 291 14.36 -7.16 20.44
N GLU A 292 14.70 -8.06 19.52
CA GLU A 292 15.99 -8.08 18.82
C GLU A 292 15.93 -7.22 17.54
N PRO A 293 17.06 -6.63 17.10
CA PRO A 293 17.13 -5.95 15.80
C PRO A 293 16.76 -6.88 14.66
N THR A 294 15.99 -6.38 13.71
CA THR A 294 15.49 -7.17 12.58
C THR A 294 16.15 -6.74 11.26
N ASN A 295 16.15 -7.65 10.27
CA ASN A 295 16.55 -7.36 8.89
C ASN A 295 15.38 -6.90 8.03
N LEU A 296 14.23 -6.52 8.65
CA LEU A 296 13.02 -6.14 7.93
C LEU A 296 13.24 -4.86 7.11
N GLN A 297 12.99 -4.95 5.81
CA GLN A 297 13.13 -3.86 4.84
C GLN A 297 11.77 -3.28 4.46
N GLU A 298 10.77 -4.14 4.25
CA GLU A 298 9.43 -3.72 3.85
C GLU A 298 8.39 -4.14 4.90
N LEU A 299 7.66 -3.15 5.44
CA LEU A 299 6.53 -3.38 6.35
C LEU A 299 5.27 -2.74 5.81
N ASN A 300 4.29 -3.56 5.43
CA ASN A 300 3.01 -3.09 4.94
C ASN A 300 1.88 -3.34 5.96
N LEU A 301 1.41 -2.28 6.58
CA LEU A 301 0.31 -2.26 7.56
C LEU A 301 -0.93 -1.52 7.04
N LYS A 302 -0.99 -1.26 5.72
CA LYS A 302 -2.11 -0.55 5.06
C LYS A 302 -3.47 -1.19 5.36
N GLY A 303 -4.48 -0.34 5.60
CA GLY A 303 -5.86 -0.82 5.71
C GLY A 303 -6.13 -1.64 6.97
N ASN A 304 -5.52 -1.26 8.08
CA ASN A 304 -5.79 -1.79 9.42
C ASN A 304 -6.63 -0.79 10.24
N ARG A 305 -6.59 -0.91 11.57
CA ARG A 305 -7.30 -0.03 12.52
C ARG A 305 -6.33 0.57 13.54
N LEU A 306 -5.07 0.80 13.12
CA LEU A 306 -4.01 1.19 14.02
C LEU A 306 -4.26 2.56 14.64
N THR A 307 -4.14 2.62 15.95
CA THR A 307 -4.12 3.84 16.77
C THR A 307 -2.78 4.02 17.47
N GLU A 308 -2.02 2.94 17.66
CA GLU A 308 -0.75 2.91 18.38
C GLU A 308 0.33 2.15 17.59
N LEU A 309 1.56 2.67 17.64
CA LEU A 309 2.73 2.14 16.95
C LEU A 309 3.99 2.22 17.81
N SER A 310 4.83 1.17 17.75
CA SER A 310 6.24 1.18 18.20
C SER A 310 7.10 0.48 17.14
N LEU A 311 8.21 1.13 16.74
CA LEU A 311 9.06 0.69 15.63
C LEU A 311 10.57 0.74 16.00
N GLU A 312 10.91 0.76 17.29
CA GLU A 312 12.25 1.06 17.78
C GLU A 312 13.34 0.07 17.29
N SER A 313 12.99 -1.22 17.13
CA SER A 313 13.92 -2.28 16.68
C SER A 313 14.01 -2.46 15.16
N LEU A 314 13.23 -1.69 14.37
CA LEU A 314 13.09 -1.89 12.92
C LEU A 314 14.04 -1.02 12.09
N SER A 315 15.30 -0.91 12.52
CA SER A 315 16.29 0.03 11.94
C SER A 315 16.66 -0.23 10.47
N SER A 316 16.37 -1.41 9.93
CA SER A 316 16.68 -1.79 8.54
C SER A 316 15.57 -1.42 7.55
N LEU A 317 14.44 -0.84 7.99
CA LEU A 317 13.32 -0.50 7.13
C LEU A 317 13.70 0.49 6.05
N THR A 318 13.32 0.16 4.81
CA THR A 318 13.38 1.03 3.61
C THR A 318 12.00 1.51 3.21
N ASP A 319 10.96 0.68 3.38
CA ASP A 319 9.59 0.96 2.99
C ASP A 319 8.61 0.69 4.12
N LEU A 320 7.88 1.74 4.52
CA LEU A 320 6.86 1.66 5.56
C LEU A 320 5.52 2.20 5.05
N THR A 321 4.52 1.32 4.97
CA THR A 321 3.16 1.70 4.56
C THR A 321 2.20 1.58 5.73
N LEU A 322 1.69 2.74 6.19
CA LEU A 322 0.73 2.90 7.29
C LEU A 322 -0.60 3.50 6.80
N SER A 323 -0.81 3.58 5.48
CA SER A 323 -2.00 4.23 4.91
C SER A 323 -3.30 3.51 5.26
N ASN A 324 -4.40 4.27 5.25
CA ASN A 324 -5.75 3.78 5.55
C ASN A 324 -5.82 3.09 6.92
N ASN A 325 -5.47 3.86 7.97
CA ASN A 325 -5.53 3.48 9.37
C ASN A 325 -6.30 4.53 10.21
N GLN A 326 -6.20 4.50 11.53
CA GLN A 326 -6.89 5.41 12.45
C GLN A 326 -5.91 6.24 13.29
N LEU A 327 -4.71 6.52 12.76
CA LEU A 327 -3.69 7.30 13.44
C LEU A 327 -4.14 8.75 13.53
N SER A 328 -4.31 9.28 14.76
CA SER A 328 -4.69 10.67 15.03
C SER A 328 -3.53 11.54 15.46
N SER A 329 -2.48 10.94 16.00
CA SER A 329 -1.24 11.59 16.40
C SER A 329 -0.06 10.62 16.29
N LEU A 330 1.15 11.15 16.20
CA LEU A 330 2.41 10.39 16.21
C LEU A 330 3.28 10.89 17.36
N THR A 331 4.04 9.97 17.98
CA THR A 331 5.03 10.34 18.99
C THR A 331 6.30 10.87 18.32
N GLU A 332 6.93 11.88 18.89
CA GLU A 332 8.07 12.60 18.28
C GLU A 332 9.24 11.68 17.85
N ASN A 333 9.49 10.61 18.60
CA ASN A 333 10.60 9.68 18.34
C ASN A 333 10.20 8.42 17.55
N LEU A 334 8.99 8.36 17.00
CA LEU A 334 8.47 7.14 16.37
C LEU A 334 9.37 6.59 15.25
N PHE A 335 9.96 7.47 14.46
CA PHE A 335 10.80 7.09 13.30
C PHE A 335 12.30 7.27 13.54
N ARG A 336 12.72 7.58 14.79
CA ARG A 336 14.11 7.97 15.12
C ARG A 336 15.17 6.99 14.62
N ASN A 337 14.89 5.69 14.69
CA ASN A 337 15.88 4.65 14.35
C ASN A 337 15.80 4.22 12.86
N LEU A 338 14.85 4.74 12.08
CA LEU A 338 14.60 4.32 10.71
C LEU A 338 15.48 5.08 9.69
N THR A 339 16.78 5.09 9.91
CA THR A 339 17.73 5.92 9.12
C THR A 339 17.86 5.52 7.65
N TYR A 340 17.48 4.28 7.30
CA TYR A 340 17.47 3.77 5.92
C TYR A 340 16.11 3.94 5.21
N LEU A 341 15.11 4.51 5.89
CA LEU A 341 13.77 4.63 5.32
C LEU A 341 13.78 5.54 4.09
N GLU A 342 13.35 5.00 2.95
CA GLU A 342 13.24 5.68 1.66
C GLU A 342 11.80 6.10 1.34
N SER A 343 10.82 5.31 1.78
CA SER A 343 9.40 5.52 1.50
C SER A 343 8.53 5.42 2.75
N LEU A 344 7.75 6.47 3.04
CA LEU A 344 6.81 6.53 4.16
C LEU A 344 5.42 6.94 3.66
N ASP A 345 4.45 6.02 3.78
CA ASP A 345 3.05 6.29 3.44
C ASP A 345 2.16 6.36 4.70
N LEU A 346 1.75 7.58 5.06
CA LEU A 346 0.84 7.92 6.15
C LEU A 346 -0.53 8.41 5.64
N SER A 347 -0.82 8.24 4.35
CA SER A 347 -2.07 8.73 3.75
C SER A 347 -3.32 8.06 4.34
N ASP A 348 -4.46 8.68 4.13
CA ASP A 348 -5.76 8.13 4.57
C ASP A 348 -5.80 7.81 6.07
N ASN A 349 -5.33 8.74 6.92
CA ASN A 349 -5.36 8.66 8.37
C ASN A 349 -6.14 9.85 8.98
N GLN A 350 -6.04 10.06 10.28
CA GLN A 350 -6.73 11.13 11.01
C GLN A 350 -5.75 12.10 11.68
N LEU A 351 -4.55 12.26 11.13
CA LEU A 351 -3.50 13.10 11.70
C LEU A 351 -3.92 14.57 11.67
N THR A 352 -3.94 15.21 12.85
CA THR A 352 -4.30 16.64 13.00
C THR A 352 -3.09 17.54 13.01
N SER A 353 -1.95 17.06 13.49
CA SER A 353 -0.66 17.74 13.55
C SER A 353 0.48 16.73 13.51
N LEU A 354 1.69 17.22 13.25
CA LEU A 354 2.92 16.45 13.27
C LEU A 354 3.92 17.12 14.24
N PRO A 355 4.63 16.34 15.09
CA PRO A 355 5.72 16.89 15.90
C PRO A 355 6.83 17.48 15.02
N GLU A 356 7.44 18.60 15.44
CA GLU A 356 8.48 19.32 14.67
C GLU A 356 9.63 18.39 14.22
N GLY A 357 10.10 17.51 15.11
CA GLY A 357 11.23 16.61 14.87
C GLY A 357 10.90 15.24 14.33
N ILE A 358 9.64 14.96 13.93
CA ILE A 358 9.18 13.59 13.58
C ILE A 358 9.98 12.95 12.44
N PHE A 359 10.46 13.74 11.47
CA PHE A 359 11.24 13.25 10.33
C PHE A 359 12.74 13.49 10.45
N LYS A 360 13.23 14.08 11.56
CA LYS A 360 14.60 14.57 11.71
C LYS A 360 15.68 13.54 11.33
N ASP A 361 15.51 12.28 11.72
CA ASP A 361 16.51 11.24 11.52
C ASP A 361 16.32 10.43 10.21
N LEU A 362 15.32 10.76 9.41
CA LEU A 362 15.03 10.10 8.14
C LEU A 362 15.90 10.68 7.01
N LEU A 363 17.19 10.40 7.06
CA LEU A 363 18.17 10.98 6.12
C LEU A 363 18.13 10.38 4.71
N SER A 364 17.61 9.16 4.57
CA SER A 364 17.48 8.45 3.28
C SER A 364 16.12 8.67 2.60
N ILE A 365 15.20 9.41 3.24
CA ILE A 365 13.82 9.49 2.78
C ILE A 365 13.69 10.17 1.41
N GLU A 366 13.04 9.49 0.48
CA GLU A 366 12.76 9.94 -0.88
C GLU A 366 11.29 10.28 -1.13
N ALA A 367 10.39 9.64 -0.35
CA ALA A 367 8.95 9.84 -0.51
C ALA A 367 8.23 9.91 0.83
N ILE A 368 7.45 10.97 1.04
CA ILE A 368 6.54 11.13 2.17
C ILE A 368 5.13 11.38 1.62
N ASN A 369 4.20 10.51 1.99
CA ASN A 369 2.80 10.65 1.61
C ASN A 369 1.94 10.92 2.86
N LEU A 370 1.36 12.12 2.93
CA LEU A 370 0.46 12.61 3.99
C LEU A 370 -0.93 12.96 3.41
N HIS A 371 -1.23 12.49 2.18
CA HIS A 371 -2.50 12.71 1.51
C HIS A 371 -3.69 12.25 2.37
N ASN A 372 -4.80 12.97 2.27
CA ASN A 372 -6.06 12.65 2.93
C ASN A 372 -5.90 12.40 4.45
N ASN A 373 -5.49 13.47 5.13
CA ASN A 373 -5.45 13.57 6.59
C ASN A 373 -6.23 14.81 7.04
N THR A 374 -6.08 15.22 8.29
CA THR A 374 -6.74 16.42 8.85
C THR A 374 -5.73 17.45 9.35
N LEU A 375 -4.55 17.51 8.73
CA LEU A 375 -3.48 18.43 9.11
C LEU A 375 -3.90 19.87 8.89
N THR A 376 -3.82 20.68 9.96
CA THR A 376 -4.18 22.10 9.92
C THR A 376 -2.98 23.02 9.73
N GLU A 377 -1.82 22.60 10.20
CA GLU A 377 -0.56 23.35 10.07
C GLU A 377 0.64 22.42 10.00
N LEU A 378 1.75 22.93 9.46
CA LEU A 378 3.05 22.25 9.41
C LEU A 378 4.11 23.22 9.97
N ASP A 379 5.00 22.70 10.82
CA ASP A 379 6.11 23.52 11.31
C ASP A 379 7.12 23.79 10.18
N SER A 380 7.73 24.98 10.21
CA SER A 380 8.67 25.43 9.16
C SER A 380 9.95 24.58 9.06
N LYS A 381 10.31 23.86 10.12
CA LYS A 381 11.50 22.99 10.17
C LYS A 381 11.19 21.52 9.93
N LEU A 382 9.93 21.18 9.71
CA LEU A 382 9.48 19.80 9.60
C LEU A 382 10.27 18.96 8.58
N PHE A 383 10.71 19.57 7.48
CA PHE A 383 11.46 18.91 6.40
C PHE A 383 12.90 19.45 6.24
N GLN A 384 13.49 20.03 7.30
CA GLN A 384 14.80 20.69 7.18
C GLN A 384 15.95 19.72 6.84
N ASP A 385 15.86 18.46 7.24
CA ASP A 385 16.90 17.44 7.08
C ASP A 385 16.65 16.50 5.89
N GLN A 386 15.47 16.61 5.20
CA GLN A 386 15.04 15.72 4.13
C GLN A 386 15.53 16.15 2.76
N ILE A 387 16.86 16.26 2.62
CA ILE A 387 17.53 16.79 1.41
C ILE A 387 17.37 15.90 0.18
N LEU A 388 17.10 14.60 0.37
CA LEU A 388 16.92 13.60 -0.71
C LEU A 388 15.46 13.44 -1.15
N LEU A 389 14.54 14.24 -0.58
CA LEU A 389 13.11 14.09 -0.85
C LEU A 389 12.79 14.35 -2.33
N LYS A 390 12.12 13.38 -2.97
CA LYS A 390 11.70 13.41 -4.38
C LYS A 390 10.18 13.56 -4.53
N ARG A 391 9.40 13.13 -3.54
CA ARG A 391 7.93 13.17 -3.56
C ARG A 391 7.38 13.57 -2.20
N LEU A 392 6.50 14.58 -2.17
CA LEU A 392 5.80 15.04 -0.98
C LEU A 392 4.32 15.28 -1.30
N TYR A 393 3.44 14.46 -0.75
CA TYR A 393 2.01 14.58 -0.97
C TYR A 393 1.31 15.11 0.28
N LEU A 394 0.74 16.32 0.18
CA LEU A 394 0.02 17.05 1.22
C LEU A 394 -1.43 17.35 0.80
N SER A 395 -1.88 16.78 -0.32
CA SER A 395 -3.24 17.00 -0.84
C SER A 395 -4.31 16.47 0.12
N ASP A 396 -5.50 17.06 0.01
CA ASP A 396 -6.69 16.65 0.78
C ASP A 396 -6.44 16.63 2.31
N ASN A 397 -5.98 17.79 2.81
CA ASN A 397 -5.79 18.10 4.22
C ASN A 397 -6.62 19.35 4.61
N GLN A 398 -6.34 19.94 5.78
CA GLN A 398 -7.00 21.15 6.28
C GLN A 398 -6.02 22.33 6.37
N LEU A 399 -5.02 22.36 5.48
CA LEU A 399 -4.01 23.41 5.47
C LEU A 399 -4.59 24.72 4.90
N GLU A 400 -4.62 25.78 5.70
CA GLU A 400 -5.03 27.13 5.24
C GLU A 400 -3.85 27.93 4.69
N MET A 401 -2.63 27.65 5.15
CA MET A 401 -1.38 28.32 4.74
C MET A 401 -0.18 27.39 4.97
N LEU A 402 0.98 27.75 4.42
CA LEU A 402 2.28 27.16 4.77
C LEU A 402 3.15 28.20 5.47
N ARG A 403 3.89 27.75 6.50
CA ARG A 403 4.84 28.61 7.19
C ARG A 403 6.04 28.93 6.29
N LEU A 404 6.55 30.15 6.42
CA LEU A 404 7.73 30.61 5.70
C LEU A 404 8.92 29.65 5.96
N GLY A 405 9.61 29.24 4.88
CA GLY A 405 10.80 28.39 4.95
C GLY A 405 10.54 26.88 4.88
N LEU A 406 9.28 26.42 4.91
CA LEU A 406 8.95 24.99 4.95
C LEU A 406 9.60 24.16 3.82
N PHE A 407 9.73 24.72 2.61
CA PHE A 407 10.28 24.06 1.43
C PHE A 407 11.66 24.57 1.02
N ASP A 408 12.27 25.46 1.80
CA ASP A 408 13.53 26.13 1.39
C ASP A 408 14.76 25.23 1.49
N HIS A 409 14.66 24.12 2.23
CA HIS A 409 15.74 23.17 2.48
C HIS A 409 15.87 22.07 1.41
N PHE A 410 14.91 21.95 0.49
CA PHE A 410 14.96 20.92 -0.55
C PHE A 410 16.07 21.20 -1.57
N ILE A 411 17.12 20.38 -1.57
CA ILE A 411 18.19 20.42 -2.58
C ILE A 411 17.67 19.88 -3.92
N LEU A 412 16.98 18.74 -3.87
CA LEU A 412 16.23 18.22 -4.99
C LEU A 412 14.88 18.93 -5.04
N ARG A 413 14.38 19.22 -6.23
CA ARG A 413 13.04 19.79 -6.40
C ARG A 413 12.01 18.65 -6.33
N PRO A 414 11.40 18.38 -5.19
CA PRO A 414 10.45 17.29 -5.06
C PRO A 414 9.19 17.53 -5.89
N THR A 415 8.59 16.45 -6.36
CA THR A 415 7.21 16.49 -6.86
C THR A 415 6.27 16.64 -5.68
N VAL A 416 5.41 17.68 -5.69
CA VAL A 416 4.52 18.01 -4.57
C VAL A 416 3.06 18.00 -5.00
N ARG A 417 2.15 17.53 -4.12
CA ARG A 417 0.69 17.65 -4.27
C ARG A 417 0.13 18.52 -3.15
N LEU A 418 -0.66 19.54 -3.52
CA LEU A 418 -1.19 20.55 -2.61
C LEU A 418 -2.70 20.78 -2.76
N HIS A 419 -3.35 20.17 -3.74
CA HIS A 419 -4.79 20.32 -4.00
C HIS A 419 -5.64 19.78 -2.84
N GLY A 420 -6.92 20.16 -2.81
CA GLY A 420 -7.86 19.67 -1.78
C GLY A 420 -7.63 20.24 -0.37
N ASN A 421 -6.86 21.31 -0.24
CA ASN A 421 -6.68 22.04 1.02
C ASN A 421 -7.50 23.35 1.00
N PRO A 422 -8.04 23.83 2.16
CA PRO A 422 -8.83 25.04 2.24
C PRO A 422 -7.96 26.30 2.27
N TRP A 423 -7.16 26.55 1.21
CA TRP A 423 -6.20 27.65 1.16
C TRP A 423 -6.85 29.00 1.41
N ARG A 424 -6.28 29.74 2.35
CA ARG A 424 -6.68 31.10 2.67
C ARG A 424 -5.84 32.09 1.87
N CYS A 425 -6.37 32.55 0.72
CA CYS A 425 -5.69 33.39 -0.26
C CYS A 425 -5.62 34.85 0.18
N GLU A 426 -4.90 35.07 1.27
CA GLU A 426 -4.56 36.36 1.85
C GLU A 426 -3.03 36.51 1.89
N CYS A 427 -2.52 37.63 2.45
CA CYS A 427 -1.07 37.92 2.48
C CYS A 427 -0.22 36.80 3.14
N GLN A 428 -0.77 36.02 4.04
CA GLN A 428 -0.08 34.89 4.68
C GLN A 428 0.25 33.78 3.67
N LEU A 429 -0.43 33.76 2.52
CA LEU A 429 -0.18 32.74 1.48
C LEU A 429 0.93 33.16 0.48
N TRP A 430 1.55 34.35 0.63
CA TRP A 430 2.58 34.81 -0.28
C TRP A 430 3.73 33.83 -0.45
N TYR A 431 4.16 33.18 0.64
CA TYR A 431 5.24 32.18 0.58
C TYR A 431 4.87 31.02 -0.34
N LEU A 432 3.70 30.39 -0.15
CA LEU A 432 3.25 29.30 -1.00
C LEU A 432 3.05 29.75 -2.45
N HIS A 433 2.45 30.93 -2.66
CA HIS A 433 2.23 31.47 -4.00
C HIS A 433 3.55 31.66 -4.76
N ASP A 434 4.52 32.35 -4.15
CA ASP A 434 5.82 32.61 -4.77
C ASP A 434 6.58 31.31 -5.04
N TRP A 435 6.56 30.37 -4.09
CA TRP A 435 7.16 29.05 -4.26
C TRP A 435 6.49 28.25 -5.40
N LEU A 436 5.16 28.25 -5.44
CA LEU A 436 4.38 27.56 -6.49
C LEU A 436 4.71 28.11 -7.88
N MET A 437 4.75 29.44 -8.04
CA MET A 437 5.04 30.08 -9.33
C MET A 437 6.46 29.76 -9.84
N GLN A 438 7.42 29.55 -8.93
CA GLN A 438 8.80 29.19 -9.28
C GLN A 438 8.98 27.69 -9.56
N ASN A 439 8.09 26.83 -9.04
CA ASN A 439 8.21 25.37 -9.07
C ASN A 439 7.03 24.67 -9.76
N LEU A 440 6.29 25.35 -10.62
CA LEU A 440 5.04 24.85 -11.22
C LEU A 440 5.17 23.48 -11.89
N GLN A 441 6.30 23.23 -12.55
CA GLN A 441 6.60 21.95 -13.20
C GLN A 441 6.78 20.76 -12.24
N HIS A 442 6.94 21.03 -10.94
CA HIS A 442 7.10 20.03 -9.88
C HIS A 442 5.84 19.90 -9.01
N VAL A 443 4.77 20.64 -9.32
CA VAL A 443 3.51 20.55 -8.58
C VAL A 443 2.47 19.82 -9.43
N GLU A 444 2.15 18.61 -9.03
CA GLU A 444 1.11 17.82 -9.69
C GLU A 444 -0.27 18.41 -9.40
N LEU A 445 -1.15 18.41 -10.40
CA LEU A 445 -2.51 18.94 -10.31
C LEU A 445 -2.54 20.38 -9.80
N SER A 446 -1.60 21.21 -10.24
CA SER A 446 -1.49 22.62 -9.84
C SER A 446 -2.72 23.44 -10.19
N ASP A 447 -3.47 23.06 -11.22
CA ASP A 447 -4.76 23.60 -11.64
C ASP A 447 -5.90 23.31 -10.66
N LEU A 448 -5.72 22.37 -9.73
CA LEU A 448 -6.65 22.05 -8.65
C LEU A 448 -6.28 22.71 -7.31
N VAL A 449 -5.13 23.40 -7.22
CA VAL A 449 -4.74 24.16 -6.02
C VAL A 449 -5.54 25.47 -6.01
N ALA A 450 -6.64 25.52 -5.26
CA ALA A 450 -7.63 26.59 -5.31
C ALA A 450 -7.87 27.24 -3.94
N CYS A 451 -8.27 28.53 -3.96
CA CYS A 451 -8.65 29.26 -2.76
C CYS A 451 -9.99 28.79 -2.19
N GLU A 452 -10.08 28.64 -0.87
CA GLU A 452 -11.35 28.52 -0.16
C GLU A 452 -11.81 29.84 0.44
N ARG A 453 -10.89 30.72 0.82
CA ARG A 453 -11.15 32.06 1.36
C ARG A 453 -10.19 33.07 0.75
N PRO A 454 -10.54 34.39 0.70
CA PRO A 454 -11.87 34.98 0.94
C PRO A 454 -12.88 34.63 -0.17
N ASP A 455 -14.17 34.94 0.07
CA ASP A 455 -15.25 34.65 -0.90
C ASP A 455 -15.01 35.24 -2.29
N SER A 456 -14.35 36.38 -2.38
CA SER A 456 -13.99 37.06 -3.64
C SER A 456 -13.01 36.26 -4.52
N LEU A 457 -12.23 35.35 -3.92
CA LEU A 457 -11.24 34.51 -4.60
C LEU A 457 -11.62 33.02 -4.54
N ARG A 458 -12.74 32.67 -3.90
CA ARG A 458 -13.15 31.28 -3.71
C ARG A 458 -13.21 30.52 -5.02
N LYS A 459 -12.67 29.29 -5.04
CA LYS A 459 -12.55 28.39 -6.19
C LYS A 459 -11.65 28.89 -7.32
N ARG A 460 -11.01 30.05 -7.19
CA ARG A 460 -9.99 30.45 -8.16
C ARG A 460 -8.70 29.68 -7.88
N THR A 461 -8.07 29.19 -8.92
CA THR A 461 -6.80 28.48 -8.80
C THR A 461 -5.69 29.43 -8.38
N LEU A 462 -4.82 29.01 -7.50
CA LEU A 462 -3.75 29.84 -6.96
C LEU A 462 -2.80 30.35 -8.07
N VAL A 463 -2.58 29.55 -9.11
CA VAL A 463 -1.78 29.91 -10.28
C VAL A 463 -2.40 31.04 -11.13
N SER A 464 -3.73 31.26 -11.03
CA SER A 464 -4.46 32.31 -11.77
C SER A 464 -4.53 33.66 -11.03
N ILE A 465 -4.03 33.71 -9.79
CA ILE A 465 -4.12 34.87 -8.91
C ILE A 465 -2.77 35.58 -8.90
N SER A 466 -2.79 36.91 -9.12
CA SER A 466 -1.57 37.71 -8.93
C SER A 466 -1.30 37.95 -7.45
N ARG A 467 -0.03 38.10 -7.08
CA ARG A 467 0.38 38.36 -5.69
C ARG A 467 -0.34 39.57 -5.06
N ASP A 468 -0.61 40.59 -5.84
CA ASP A 468 -1.28 41.83 -5.37
C ASP A 468 -2.74 41.60 -4.96
N GLN A 469 -3.35 40.52 -5.42
CA GLN A 469 -4.71 40.11 -5.01
C GLN A 469 -4.74 39.38 -3.67
N LEU A 470 -3.59 38.93 -3.17
CA LEU A 470 -3.43 38.32 -1.85
C LEU A 470 -3.28 39.39 -0.78
N VAL A 471 -4.35 40.07 -0.49
CA VAL A 471 -4.36 41.21 0.44
C VAL A 471 -4.61 40.73 1.87
N CYS A 472 -3.80 41.24 2.82
CA CYS A 472 -4.14 41.07 4.23
C CYS A 472 -5.39 41.90 4.54
N HIS A 473 -6.49 41.25 4.86
CA HIS A 473 -7.55 41.95 5.58
C HIS A 473 -6.98 42.28 6.96
N ARG A 474 -6.65 43.57 7.19
CA ARG A 474 -6.40 44.01 8.55
C ARG A 474 -7.68 43.69 9.32
N ILE A 475 -7.62 42.68 10.18
CA ILE A 475 -8.55 42.63 11.31
C ILE A 475 -8.30 43.95 12.01
N PRO A 476 -9.26 44.85 12.12
CA PRO A 476 -9.07 46.02 12.95
C PRO A 476 -8.68 45.45 14.33
N GLU A 477 -7.47 45.83 14.81
CA GLU A 477 -7.05 45.36 16.14
C GLU A 477 -8.21 45.63 17.07
N PRO A 478 -8.77 44.63 17.75
CA PRO A 478 -9.80 44.89 18.71
C PRO A 478 -9.23 45.89 19.70
N ASN A 479 -9.83 47.07 19.78
CA ASN A 479 -9.42 48.20 20.56
C ASN A 479 -8.40 49.18 19.92
N SER A 480 -8.33 49.30 18.59
CA SER A 480 -7.61 50.41 17.96
C SER A 480 -8.40 51.71 18.06
N CYS A 481 -7.79 52.75 18.56
CA CYS A 481 -8.36 54.08 18.62
C CYS A 481 -7.62 55.03 17.64
N SER A 482 -8.36 55.82 16.88
CA SER A 482 -7.80 56.92 16.06
C SER A 482 -8.14 58.26 16.65
N LEU A 483 -7.18 59.18 16.65
CA LEU A 483 -7.34 60.56 17.10
C LEU A 483 -7.53 61.49 15.89
N GLN A 484 -8.59 62.28 15.89
CA GLN A 484 -8.79 63.35 14.90
C GLN A 484 -8.95 64.70 15.62
N MET A 485 -8.19 65.68 15.20
CA MET A 485 -8.36 67.05 15.63
C MET A 485 -9.27 67.84 14.65
N SER A 486 -10.33 68.43 15.15
CA SER A 486 -11.24 69.24 14.39
C SER A 486 -11.70 70.42 15.26
N ASN A 487 -11.44 71.70 14.82
CA ASN A 487 -11.88 72.88 15.47
C ASN A 487 -11.56 73.02 16.99
N GLY A 488 -10.34 72.64 17.40
CA GLY A 488 -9.92 72.70 18.80
C GLY A 488 -10.48 71.61 19.71
N THR A 489 -11.16 70.61 19.12
CA THR A 489 -11.61 69.39 19.85
C THR A 489 -10.89 68.15 19.36
N VAL A 490 -10.47 67.31 20.29
CA VAL A 490 -9.88 66.00 20.01
C VAL A 490 -10.99 64.94 19.99
N VAL A 491 -11.19 64.31 18.85
CA VAL A 491 -12.17 63.21 18.71
C VAL A 491 -11.41 61.89 18.69
N VAL A 492 -11.66 61.03 19.67
CA VAL A 492 -11.12 59.66 19.76
C VAL A 492 -12.17 58.71 19.22
N ARG A 493 -11.85 57.98 18.14
CA ARG A 493 -12.71 56.94 17.60
C ARG A 493 -12.05 55.60 17.86
N CYS A 494 -12.70 54.75 18.71
CA CYS A 494 -12.25 53.42 19.03
C CYS A 494 -13.14 52.36 18.39
N SER A 495 -12.56 51.33 17.77
CA SER A 495 -13.24 50.09 17.39
C SER A 495 -13.20 49.15 18.57
N VAL A 496 -14.34 48.80 19.14
CA VAL A 496 -14.42 47.90 20.32
C VAL A 496 -15.31 46.68 20.02
N GLU A 497 -14.89 45.54 20.53
CA GLU A 497 -15.76 44.35 20.53
C GLU A 497 -16.98 44.57 21.46
N LYS A 498 -18.11 44.03 21.06
CA LYS A 498 -19.35 44.07 21.86
C LYS A 498 -19.10 43.44 23.23
N CYS A 499 -19.36 44.19 24.29
CA CYS A 499 -19.34 43.77 25.70
C CYS A 499 -18.00 43.81 26.45
N SER A 500 -16.95 44.46 25.95
CA SER A 500 -15.72 44.66 26.73
C SER A 500 -15.68 46.06 27.36
N PRO A 501 -15.34 46.23 28.66
CA PRO A 501 -15.09 47.54 29.25
C PRO A 501 -13.82 48.14 28.67
N LEU A 502 -13.90 49.36 28.15
CA LEU A 502 -12.78 50.07 27.56
C LEU A 502 -12.26 51.19 28.47
N THR A 503 -10.97 51.19 28.72
CA THR A 503 -10.30 52.30 29.38
C THR A 503 -9.38 52.99 28.36
N VAL A 504 -9.66 54.23 28.00
CA VAL A 504 -8.84 55.04 27.08
C VAL A 504 -7.88 55.88 27.89
N LYS A 505 -6.57 55.68 27.69
CA LYS A 505 -5.50 56.56 28.23
C LYS A 505 -5.02 57.46 27.10
N VAL A 506 -5.10 58.79 27.29
CA VAL A 506 -4.59 59.76 26.33
C VAL A 506 -3.34 60.40 26.95
N GLN A 507 -2.21 60.33 26.24
CA GLN A 507 -0.95 60.92 26.64
C GLN A 507 -0.64 62.08 25.69
N PHE A 508 -0.48 63.27 26.26
CA PHE A 508 -0.07 64.49 25.52
C PHE A 508 1.43 64.73 25.73
N GLN A 509 2.16 65.06 24.67
CA GLN A 509 3.56 65.38 24.71
C GLN A 509 3.72 66.81 24.14
N GLU A 510 4.19 67.75 24.95
CA GLU A 510 4.59 69.07 24.49
C GLU A 510 5.99 69.02 23.88
N GLU A 511 6.20 69.79 22.81
CA GLU A 511 7.41 69.72 21.97
C GLU A 511 8.73 70.19 22.64
N ASN A 512 8.74 70.63 23.90
CA ASN A 512 9.98 71.18 24.52
C ASN A 512 10.29 70.75 25.96
N GLU A 513 9.57 69.89 26.62
CA GLU A 513 9.96 69.39 27.96
C GLU A 513 9.49 67.97 28.23
N ALA A 514 10.10 67.23 29.20
CA ALA A 514 9.85 65.84 29.54
C ALA A 514 8.37 65.56 29.76
N PRO A 515 7.90 64.33 29.41
CA PRO A 515 6.47 64.00 29.39
C PRO A 515 5.83 64.13 30.76
N ALA A 516 4.85 65.01 30.86
CA ALA A 516 3.97 65.07 32.04
C ALA A 516 2.82 64.03 31.83
N LEU A 517 2.79 63.01 32.63
CA LEU A 517 1.65 62.10 32.72
C LEU A 517 0.53 62.80 33.49
N SER A 518 -0.51 63.28 32.85
CA SER A 518 -1.77 63.62 33.52
C SER A 518 -2.73 62.48 33.49
N ASP A 519 -2.86 61.78 34.60
CA ASP A 519 -3.89 60.76 34.79
C ASP A 519 -5.26 61.46 34.92
N ILE A 520 -6.10 61.34 33.92
CA ILE A 520 -7.52 61.66 34.04
C ILE A 520 -8.15 60.55 34.90
N PRO A 521 -8.84 60.88 36.00
CA PRO A 521 -9.36 59.88 36.93
C PRO A 521 -10.32 58.93 36.22
N SER A 522 -10.14 57.65 36.44
CA SER A 522 -10.80 56.50 35.81
C SER A 522 -12.32 56.38 36.11
N SER A 523 -12.94 57.41 36.70
CA SER A 523 -14.33 57.35 37.12
C SER A 523 -15.38 57.89 36.14
N SER A 524 -14.97 58.37 34.93
CA SER A 524 -15.91 59.05 34.05
C SER A 524 -16.18 58.46 32.68
N LEU A 525 -15.61 57.32 32.31
CA LEU A 525 -15.85 56.70 30.99
C LEU A 525 -15.90 55.15 31.04
N ASN A 526 -16.94 54.63 31.70
CA ASN A 526 -17.35 53.24 31.44
C ASN A 526 -18.38 53.26 30.30
N VAL A 527 -17.98 52.75 29.15
CA VAL A 527 -18.82 52.72 27.98
C VAL A 527 -19.16 51.31 27.62
N PHE A 528 -20.41 50.96 27.65
CA PHE A 528 -20.94 49.72 27.06
C PHE A 528 -21.28 49.97 25.59
N ALA A 529 -20.56 49.33 24.70
CA ALA A 529 -20.58 49.63 23.27
C ALA A 529 -21.62 48.85 22.47
N SER A 530 -22.47 49.57 21.76
CA SER A 530 -23.11 49.07 20.53
C SER A 530 -23.10 50.09 19.39
N LYS A 531 -22.31 51.22 19.50
CA LYS A 531 -22.18 52.25 18.46
C LYS A 531 -20.81 52.92 18.58
N PRO A 532 -20.25 53.53 17.50
CA PRO A 532 -19.01 54.31 17.59
C PRO A 532 -19.23 55.48 18.54
N LEU A 533 -18.33 55.63 19.51
CA LEU A 533 -18.38 56.67 20.53
C LEU A 533 -17.49 57.84 20.09
N THR A 534 -18.10 59.01 20.10
CA THR A 534 -17.38 60.29 20.05
C THR A 534 -17.38 60.89 21.45
N ALA A 535 -16.21 60.93 22.10
CA ALA A 535 -16.02 61.74 23.31
C ALA A 535 -15.40 63.06 22.89
N SER A 536 -16.07 64.16 23.16
CA SER A 536 -15.51 65.50 23.01
C SER A 536 -14.90 65.96 24.34
N LEU A 537 -13.60 66.11 24.37
CA LEU A 537 -12.93 66.81 25.48
C LEU A 537 -12.99 68.30 25.19
N GLY A 538 -13.78 69.02 25.96
CA GLY A 538 -13.84 70.49 25.88
C GLY A 538 -12.59 71.10 26.46
N GLY A 539 -12.01 72.05 25.66
CA GLY A 539 -11.03 73.05 25.95
C GLY A 539 -9.88 72.68 26.89
N LEU A 540 -8.71 72.59 26.29
CA LEU A 540 -7.46 72.88 26.96
C LEU A 540 -7.12 74.38 26.64
N ASP A 541 -7.25 75.25 27.66
CA ASP A 541 -6.52 76.48 27.75
C ASP A 541 -5.14 76.19 28.35
#